data_5c5a61f7225305cc4b89f10694d57da5
#
_entry.id   5c5a61f7225305cc4b89f10694d57da5
#
_cell.length_a   1.000
_cell.length_b   1.000
_cell.length_c   1.000
_cell.angle_alpha   90.00
_cell.angle_beta   90.00
_cell.angle_gamma   90.00
#
_symmetry.space_group_name_H-M   'P 1'
#
loop_
_entity.id
_entity.type
_entity.pdbx_description
1 polymer ?
#
loop_
_entity_poly.entity_id
_entity_poly.type
_entity_poly.pdbx_seq_one_letter_code
_entity_poly.pdbx_strand_id
1 'polypeptide(L)'
;SEMCIRDRYQELYNEVPNQFAADAYDAVYAIYEAIQKSGATSDMKTDALCDALSKAMTEIEVAGLTGTMTWSAEGQVAKTPMAVVIKDATYVGVENA
;
A
#
# COMPACT_ATOMS: atom_id res chain seq x y z
N SER A 1 8.36 11.62 -3.67
CA SER A 1 8.99 10.92 -2.55
C SER A 1 8.08 10.92 -1.32
N GLU A 2 8.45 10.15 -0.32
CA GLU A 2 7.69 10.04 0.92
C GLU A 2 7.47 11.38 1.62
N MET A 3 8.50 12.22 1.63
CA MET A 3 8.42 13.54 2.26
C MET A 3 7.40 14.43 1.58
N CYS A 4 7.35 14.40 0.26
CA CYS A 4 6.38 15.20 -0.49
C CYS A 4 4.95 14.74 -0.22
N ILE A 5 4.75 13.44 -0.10
CA ILE A 5 3.43 12.86 0.18
C ILE A 5 2.98 13.22 1.60
N ARG A 6 3.89 13.09 2.56
CA ARG A 6 3.63 13.47 3.95
C ARG A 6 3.28 14.95 4.05
N ASP A 7 4.07 15.80 3.40
CA ASP A 7 3.85 17.24 3.42
C ASP A 7 2.50 17.60 2.80
N ARG A 8 2.14 16.94 1.69
CA ARG A 8 0.85 17.16 1.05
C ARG A 8 -0.31 16.75 1.93
N TYR A 9 -0.19 15.61 2.62
CA TYR A 9 -1.21 15.16 3.56
C TYR A 9 -1.39 16.16 4.69
N GLN A 10 -0.28 16.62 5.29
CA GLN A 10 -0.33 17.59 6.37
C GLN A 10 -0.93 18.92 5.93
N GLU A 11 -0.62 19.36 4.72
CA GLU A 11 -1.18 20.56 4.13
C GLU A 11 -2.69 20.46 3.98
N LEU A 12 -3.18 19.30 3.51
CA LEU A 12 -4.61 19.11 3.26
C LEU A 12 -5.43 18.88 4.53
N TYR A 13 -4.89 18.19 5.50
CA TYR A 13 -5.65 17.73 6.67
C TYR A 13 -5.13 18.26 8.00
N ASN A 14 -4.08 19.03 7.98
CA ASN A 14 -3.45 19.63 9.18
C ASN A 14 -3.08 18.56 10.22
N GLU A 15 -2.67 17.39 9.77
CA GLU A 15 -2.24 16.26 10.59
C GLU A 15 -1.10 15.52 9.91
N VAL A 16 -0.22 14.92 10.72
CA VAL A 16 0.80 14.02 10.19
C VAL A 16 0.12 12.67 9.91
N PRO A 17 0.31 12.07 8.73
CA PRO A 17 -0.32 10.80 8.43
C PRO A 17 0.20 9.69 9.36
N ASN A 18 -0.71 8.87 9.87
CA ASN A 18 -0.35 7.70 10.65
C ASN A 18 -0.15 6.48 9.72
N GLN A 19 0.16 5.32 10.31
CA GLN A 19 0.38 4.10 9.51
C GLN A 19 -0.85 3.70 8.69
N PHE A 20 -2.05 3.92 9.21
CA PHE A 20 -3.26 3.54 8.50
C PHE A 20 -3.49 4.41 7.27
N ALA A 21 -3.15 5.69 7.36
CA ALA A 21 -3.19 6.59 6.20
C ALA A 21 -2.19 6.16 5.14
N ALA A 22 -0.98 5.78 5.54
CA ALA A 22 0.05 5.29 4.62
C ALA A 22 -0.36 3.97 3.98
N ASP A 23 -0.94 3.06 4.75
CA ASP A 23 -1.43 1.78 4.23
C ASP A 23 -2.55 1.98 3.22
N ALA A 24 -3.48 2.89 3.49
CA ALA A 24 -4.57 3.21 2.56
C ALA A 24 -4.04 3.81 1.26
N TYR A 25 -3.05 4.66 1.35
CA TYR A 25 -2.38 5.23 0.18
C TYR A 25 -1.78 4.12 -0.68
N ASP A 26 -1.04 3.20 -0.06
CA ASP A 26 -0.43 2.08 -0.76
C ASP A 26 -1.48 1.15 -1.38
N ALA A 27 -2.61 0.95 -0.69
CA ALA A 27 -3.69 0.11 -1.18
C ALA A 27 -4.29 0.63 -2.49
N VAL A 28 -4.44 1.95 -2.61
CA VAL A 28 -4.94 2.56 -3.86
C VAL A 28 -3.98 2.27 -5.01
N TYR A 29 -2.68 2.41 -4.79
CA TYR A 29 -1.69 2.13 -5.82
C TYR A 29 -1.58 0.65 -6.13
N ALA A 30 -1.76 -0.23 -5.14
CA ALA A 30 -1.79 -1.67 -5.38
C ALA A 30 -2.95 -2.05 -6.31
N ILE A 31 -4.13 -1.49 -6.07
CA ILE A 31 -5.30 -1.71 -6.93
C ILE A 31 -5.03 -1.17 -8.32
N TYR A 32 -4.45 0.01 -8.42
CA TYR A 32 -4.13 0.63 -9.69
C TYR A 32 -3.18 -0.26 -10.53
N GLU A 33 -2.11 -0.74 -9.90
CA GLU A 33 -1.17 -1.62 -10.58
C GLU A 33 -1.80 -2.95 -10.99
N ALA A 34 -2.67 -3.50 -10.14
CA ALA A 34 -3.40 -4.73 -10.45
C ALA A 34 -4.33 -4.54 -11.66
N ILE A 35 -5.00 -3.40 -11.74
CA ILE A 35 -5.86 -3.09 -12.88
C ILE A 35 -5.04 -2.99 -14.17
N GLN A 36 -3.90 -2.32 -14.11
CA GLN A 36 -3.03 -2.21 -15.28
C GLN A 36 -2.46 -3.57 -15.69
N LYS A 37 -2.01 -4.36 -14.75
CA LYS A 37 -1.43 -5.68 -15.02
C LYS A 37 -2.45 -6.64 -15.61
N SER A 38 -3.68 -6.61 -15.09
CA SER A 38 -4.74 -7.52 -15.53
C SER A 38 -5.35 -7.12 -16.87
N GLY A 39 -5.20 -5.86 -17.28
CA GLY A 39 -5.90 -5.33 -18.43
C GLY A 39 -7.40 -5.18 -18.21
N ALA A 40 -7.83 -5.13 -16.97
CA ALA A 40 -9.24 -5.05 -16.61
C ALA A 40 -9.90 -3.78 -17.15
N THR A 41 -11.15 -3.91 -17.55
CA THR A 41 -11.94 -2.80 -18.08
C THR A 41 -13.26 -2.68 -17.32
N SER A 42 -13.87 -1.51 -17.39
CA SER A 42 -15.09 -1.21 -16.64
C SER A 42 -16.32 -1.99 -17.11
N ASP A 43 -16.27 -2.57 -18.30
CA ASP A 43 -17.38 -3.34 -18.86
C ASP A 43 -17.33 -4.83 -18.53
N MET A 44 -16.31 -5.26 -17.80
CA MET A 44 -16.19 -6.66 -17.36
C MET A 44 -17.25 -6.98 -16.30
N LYS A 45 -17.73 -8.22 -16.32
CA LYS A 45 -18.61 -8.70 -15.27
C LYS A 45 -17.85 -8.84 -13.95
N THR A 46 -18.57 -8.72 -12.85
CA THR A 46 -17.95 -8.70 -11.51
C THR A 46 -17.07 -9.92 -11.26
N ASP A 47 -17.55 -11.12 -11.58
CA ASP A 47 -16.79 -12.36 -11.37
C ASP A 47 -15.51 -12.41 -12.20
N ALA A 48 -15.60 -12.03 -13.48
CA ALA A 48 -14.44 -11.99 -14.36
C ALA A 48 -13.44 -10.93 -13.90
N LEU A 49 -13.94 -9.78 -13.47
CA LEU A 49 -13.11 -8.69 -12.96
C LEU A 49 -12.36 -9.13 -11.69
N CYS A 50 -13.06 -9.74 -10.74
CA CYS A 50 -12.46 -10.22 -9.51
C CYS A 50 -11.39 -11.28 -9.77
N ASP A 51 -11.64 -12.21 -10.67
CA ASP A 51 -10.67 -13.25 -11.04
C ASP A 51 -9.42 -12.64 -11.67
N ALA A 52 -9.60 -11.69 -12.57
CA ALA A 52 -8.48 -11.02 -13.25
C ALA A 52 -7.63 -10.22 -12.24
N LEU A 53 -8.27 -9.50 -11.33
CA LEU A 53 -7.56 -8.71 -10.31
C LEU A 53 -6.86 -9.61 -9.29
N SER A 54 -7.50 -10.69 -8.87
CA SER A 54 -6.89 -11.64 -7.92
C SER A 54 -5.63 -12.28 -8.49
N LYS A 55 -5.69 -12.64 -9.77
CA LYS A 55 -4.51 -13.19 -10.45
C LYS A 55 -3.41 -12.13 -10.56
N ALA A 56 -3.76 -10.92 -10.97
CA ALA A 56 -2.81 -9.83 -11.14
C ALA A 56 -2.12 -9.50 -9.81
N MET A 57 -2.85 -9.55 -8.69
CA MET A 57 -2.27 -9.27 -7.37
C MET A 57 -1.12 -10.19 -7.01
N THR A 58 -1.12 -11.43 -7.50
CA THR A 58 -0.01 -12.36 -7.25
C THR A 58 1.20 -12.12 -8.15
N GLU A 59 1.05 -11.28 -9.14
CA GLU A 59 2.09 -11.02 -10.15
C GLU A 59 2.72 -9.64 -10.03
N ILE A 60 2.15 -8.75 -9.22
CA ILE A 60 2.68 -7.40 -9.06
C ILE A 60 3.58 -7.27 -7.85
N GLU A 61 4.44 -6.25 -7.90
CA GLU A 61 5.25 -5.82 -6.77
C GLU A 61 5.04 -4.33 -6.61
N VAL A 62 4.62 -3.92 -5.44
CA VAL A 62 4.32 -2.51 -5.15
C VAL A 62 5.41 -1.94 -4.24
N ALA A 63 6.13 -0.95 -4.74
CA ALA A 63 7.08 -0.18 -3.94
C ALA A 63 6.34 1.02 -3.36
N GLY A 64 5.78 0.83 -2.18
CA GLY A 64 4.93 1.81 -1.54
C GLY A 64 5.60 2.56 -0.40
N LEU A 65 4.83 3.41 0.26
CA LEU A 65 5.30 4.18 1.41
C LEU A 65 5.65 3.29 2.59
N THR A 66 4.96 2.19 2.74
CA THR A 66 5.13 1.27 3.86
C THR A 66 6.11 0.14 3.55
N GLY A 67 6.71 0.14 2.38
CA GLY A 67 7.70 -0.83 1.94
C GLY A 67 7.33 -1.49 0.62
N THR A 68 8.16 -2.43 0.18
CA THR A 68 7.90 -3.19 -1.03
C THR A 68 7.05 -4.41 -0.67
N MET A 69 5.99 -4.63 -1.43
CA MET A 69 4.98 -5.64 -1.12
C MET A 69 4.73 -6.55 -2.30
N THR A 70 4.60 -7.85 -1.99
CA THR A 70 4.08 -8.85 -2.92
C THR A 70 3.02 -9.67 -2.20
N TRP A 71 2.18 -10.37 -2.94
CA TRP A 71 1.08 -11.14 -2.35
C TRP A 71 1.09 -12.58 -2.82
N SER A 72 0.77 -13.49 -1.91
CA SER A 72 0.62 -14.92 -2.22
C SER A 72 -0.76 -15.21 -2.79
N ALA A 73 -0.94 -16.43 -3.30
CA ALA A 73 -2.23 -16.87 -3.82
C ALA A 73 -3.31 -16.89 -2.74
N GLU A 74 -2.93 -17.02 -1.48
CA GLU A 74 -3.84 -17.00 -0.33
C GLU A 74 -4.18 -15.59 0.13
N GLY A 75 -3.59 -14.58 -0.50
CA GLY A 75 -3.84 -13.18 -0.16
C GLY A 75 -2.95 -12.62 0.93
N GLN A 76 -1.92 -13.35 1.34
CA GLN A 76 -0.98 -12.84 2.34
C GLN A 76 0.04 -11.92 1.71
N VAL A 77 0.28 -10.80 2.38
CA VAL A 77 1.30 -9.86 1.94
C VAL A 77 2.67 -10.30 2.48
N ALA A 78 3.68 -10.26 1.61
CA ALA A 78 5.07 -10.41 2.00
C ALA A 78 5.67 -9.00 2.11
N LYS A 79 5.99 -8.59 3.32
CA LYS A 79 6.40 -7.24 3.62
C LYS A 79 7.31 -7.26 4.84
N THR A 80 8.42 -6.54 4.77
CA THR A 80 9.35 -6.46 5.89
C THR A 80 8.77 -5.58 6.99
N PRO A 81 8.67 -6.08 8.22
CA PRO A 81 8.19 -5.26 9.33
C PRO A 81 9.20 -4.18 9.68
N MET A 82 8.69 -3.06 10.15
CA MET A 82 9.50 -1.96 10.62
C MET A 82 9.41 -1.89 12.14
N ALA A 83 10.58 -1.87 12.81
CA ALA A 83 10.62 -1.74 14.25
C ALA A 83 10.32 -0.30 14.65
N VAL A 84 9.49 -0.13 15.68
CA VAL A 84 9.19 1.17 16.26
C VAL A 84 9.31 1.10 17.77
N VAL A 85 9.59 2.24 18.39
CA VAL A 85 9.52 2.39 19.83
C VAL A 85 8.45 3.42 20.16
N ILE A 86 7.89 3.32 21.36
CA ILE A 86 6.95 4.31 21.86
C ILE A 86 7.74 5.32 22.67
N LYS A 87 7.71 6.58 22.25
CA LYS A 87 8.43 7.66 22.89
C LYS A 87 7.50 8.87 22.96
N ASP A 88 7.30 9.41 24.15
CA ASP A 88 6.39 10.54 24.38
C ASP A 88 4.99 10.24 23.83
N ALA A 89 4.49 9.03 24.07
CA ALA A 89 3.19 8.55 23.61
C ALA A 89 3.05 8.51 22.07
N THR A 90 4.16 8.46 21.35
CA THR A 90 4.19 8.47 19.89
C THR A 90 5.06 7.34 19.37
N TYR A 91 4.69 6.75 18.25
CA TYR A 91 5.51 5.75 17.58
C TYR A 91 6.67 6.42 16.85
N VAL A 92 7.87 5.96 17.13
CA VAL A 92 9.09 6.46 16.49
C VAL A 92 9.79 5.29 15.82
N GLY A 93 10.10 5.43 14.54
CA GLY A 93 10.84 4.40 13.81
C GLY A 93 12.24 4.19 14.37
N VAL A 94 12.67 2.93 14.41
CA VAL A 94 14.03 2.59 14.84
C VAL A 94 14.87 2.40 13.59
N GLU A 95 15.86 3.28 13.41
CA GLU A 95 16.79 3.15 12.29
C GLU A 95 17.83 2.09 12.61
N ASN A 96 18.24 1.38 11.58
CA ASN A 96 19.31 0.38 11.68
C ASN A 96 19.05 -0.74 12.68
N ALA A 97 17.83 -1.21 12.65
CA ALA A 97 17.53 -2.39 13.43
C ALA A 97 18.39 -3.58 12.97
#